data_fbb5ea145228e04a7ed2fcbe8f7698d6
#
_entry.id   fbb5ea145228e04a7ed2fcbe8f7698d6
#
_cell.length_a   1.000
_cell.length_b   1.000
_cell.length_c   1.000
_cell.angle_alpha   90.00
_cell.angle_beta   90.00
_cell.angle_gamma   90.00
#
_symmetry.space_group_name_H-M   'P 1'
#
loop_
_entity.id
_entity.type
_entity.pdbx_description
1 polymer ?
#
loop_
_entity_poly.entity_id
_entity_poly.type
_entity_poly.pdbx_seq_one_letter_code
_entity_poly.pdbx_strand_id
1 'polypeptide(L)'
;ENELVKVNFTNKGGQIKSVTLKNYKDANNQLVVLSNNSSISYAINTAPAQSATIENLYFTPNEIIKNADGSQIVRYTLSAANGQSITHEFSLQPNSYKIGWKLGMNGASQLLTNSALNLNWTVATQQMERTSQYERQVSNICFSEDNEFDYISSNTDHTFEKPAQWVSVVQQFFNSTLIADNSFNSGSIKWARATDSSRNLATATSTLQLKVPAAATISVPFHFYVGPNEYEILAKQAPEMDKIVNLGRDMYSFVRPINKYIIMNVFDFFASFVKNYGWVILLLTLFIRLVTAPLTYSSYLSGAKMKALRPELDILKKKMGDDQQGFAMEQMKLFREAGVNPLGGCIPALLQIPIFFALYSFFNSEIALRGQAFLWSEDLSSFDTIANLPFTIPAFGNHISLFTITAVITSFLISIYNMSMTPTQDNPALKYMPYIFPFMLLFIFNSLPSALTWYYTVSNVVTLLLQFVIQNYIIDHDKILAKIEAKRKAPKTKSKWQERYEQMVDSQKKVQELKNKTTKK
;
A
#
# COMPACT_ATOMS: atom_id res chain seq x y z
N GLU A 1 -27.86 -16.99 4.85
CA GLU A 1 -26.56 -17.15 4.19
C GLU A 1 -26.73 -17.17 2.68
N ASN A 2 -25.69 -16.74 1.96
CA ASN A 2 -25.58 -16.86 0.53
C ASN A 2 -24.31 -17.66 0.14
N GLU A 3 -23.86 -17.59 -1.11
CA GLU A 3 -22.69 -18.31 -1.60
C GLU A 3 -21.39 -17.83 -0.95
N LEU A 4 -21.32 -16.57 -0.53
CA LEU A 4 -20.10 -15.90 -0.04
C LEU A 4 -20.02 -15.81 1.48
N VAL A 5 -21.17 -15.59 2.14
CA VAL A 5 -21.22 -15.30 3.58
C VAL A 5 -22.29 -16.09 4.31
N LYS A 6 -22.01 -16.37 5.60
CA LYS A 6 -22.99 -16.83 6.59
C LYS A 6 -23.08 -15.78 7.69
N VAL A 7 -24.26 -15.17 7.85
CA VAL A 7 -24.51 -14.13 8.84
C VAL A 7 -25.24 -14.75 10.04
N ASN A 8 -24.67 -14.62 11.23
CA ASN A 8 -25.28 -15.01 12.48
C ASN A 8 -25.82 -13.75 13.18
N PHE A 9 -27.02 -13.84 13.70
CA PHE A 9 -27.70 -12.76 14.42
C PHE A 9 -27.88 -13.09 15.91
N THR A 10 -28.16 -12.07 16.70
CA THR A 10 -28.52 -12.20 18.11
C THR A 10 -29.82 -11.44 18.40
N ASN A 11 -30.67 -12.02 19.25
CA ASN A 11 -31.91 -11.38 19.72
C ASN A 11 -31.59 -10.19 20.64
N LYS A 12 -30.48 -10.26 21.39
CA LYS A 12 -30.02 -9.16 22.23
C LYS A 12 -29.55 -8.01 21.34
N GLY A 13 -30.25 -6.89 21.37
CA GLY A 13 -30.05 -5.77 20.47
C GLY A 13 -30.63 -5.97 19.06
N GLY A 14 -31.09 -7.16 18.68
CA GLY A 14 -31.60 -7.47 17.34
C GLY A 14 -30.55 -7.15 16.25
N GLN A 15 -29.35 -7.65 16.36
CA GLN A 15 -28.21 -7.21 15.55
C GLN A 15 -27.38 -8.38 14.99
N ILE A 16 -26.45 -8.06 14.08
CA ILE A 16 -25.45 -9.01 13.57
C ILE A 16 -24.51 -9.38 14.72
N LYS A 17 -24.31 -10.70 14.95
CA LYS A 17 -23.38 -11.25 15.92
C LYS A 17 -22.01 -11.55 15.29
N SER A 18 -22.03 -12.16 14.10
CA SER A 18 -20.80 -12.49 13.36
C SER A 18 -21.10 -12.75 11.89
N VAL A 19 -20.10 -12.55 11.04
CA VAL A 19 -20.16 -12.86 9.62
C VAL A 19 -19.00 -13.79 9.27
N THR A 20 -19.29 -14.99 8.78
CA THR A 20 -18.30 -15.96 8.32
C THR A 20 -18.15 -15.86 6.82
N LEU A 21 -16.93 -15.67 6.34
CA LEU A 21 -16.58 -15.66 4.91
C LEU A 21 -16.32 -17.09 4.45
N LYS A 22 -17.12 -17.61 3.50
CA LYS A 22 -17.06 -19.03 3.09
C LYS A 22 -15.83 -19.37 2.24
N ASN A 23 -15.28 -18.38 1.54
CA ASN A 23 -14.17 -18.56 0.58
C ASN A 23 -12.80 -18.23 1.15
N TYR A 24 -12.70 -17.79 2.41
CA TYR A 24 -11.46 -17.36 3.02
C TYR A 24 -11.19 -18.08 4.33
N LYS A 25 -9.92 -18.46 4.53
CA LYS A 25 -9.46 -19.11 5.76
C LYS A 25 -8.43 -18.23 6.46
N ASP A 26 -8.40 -18.26 7.78
CA ASP A 26 -7.39 -17.60 8.61
C ASP A 26 -6.06 -18.37 8.61
N ALA A 27 -5.05 -17.83 9.29
CA ALA A 27 -3.74 -18.46 9.45
C ALA A 27 -3.76 -19.85 10.12
N ASN A 28 -4.86 -20.20 10.80
CA ASN A 28 -5.08 -21.52 11.43
C ASN A 28 -5.92 -22.45 10.54
N ASN A 29 -6.13 -22.10 9.27
CA ASN A 29 -6.92 -22.86 8.29
C ASN A 29 -8.42 -22.96 8.66
N GLN A 30 -8.92 -22.07 9.52
CA GLN A 30 -10.34 -21.94 9.86
C GLN A 30 -10.99 -20.86 8.99
N LEU A 31 -12.32 -20.95 8.77
CA LEU A 31 -13.00 -19.90 8.02
C LEU A 31 -12.87 -18.55 8.73
N VAL A 32 -12.61 -17.50 7.95
CA VAL A 32 -12.55 -16.13 8.46
C VAL A 32 -13.89 -15.71 9.03
N VAL A 33 -13.90 -15.26 10.29
CA VAL A 33 -15.08 -14.76 10.99
C VAL A 33 -14.83 -13.30 11.39
N LEU A 34 -15.58 -12.42 10.75
CA LEU A 34 -15.54 -10.98 11.03
C LEU A 34 -16.70 -10.56 11.94
N SER A 35 -16.60 -9.36 12.51
CA SER A 35 -17.62 -8.78 13.40
C SER A 35 -17.94 -9.62 14.65
N ASN A 36 -17.15 -10.62 14.94
CA ASN A 36 -17.24 -11.35 16.21
C ASN A 36 -16.74 -10.42 17.33
N ASN A 37 -17.53 -10.18 18.37
CA ASN A 37 -17.31 -9.14 19.38
C ASN A 37 -17.52 -7.69 18.89
N SER A 38 -18.32 -7.51 17.82
CA SER A 38 -18.78 -6.20 17.38
C SER A 38 -20.20 -5.96 17.90
N SER A 39 -20.55 -4.70 18.12
CA SER A 39 -21.91 -4.31 18.52
C SER A 39 -22.31 -3.00 17.86
N ILE A 40 -23.60 -2.89 17.55
CA ILE A 40 -24.21 -1.62 17.18
C ILE A 40 -25.35 -1.34 18.16
N SER A 41 -25.39 -0.13 18.70
CA SER A 41 -26.37 0.27 19.70
C SER A 41 -26.79 1.72 19.51
N TYR A 42 -27.94 2.07 20.03
CA TYR A 42 -28.45 3.44 20.17
C TYR A 42 -29.40 3.52 21.36
N ALA A 43 -29.58 4.71 21.90
CA ALA A 43 -30.48 4.94 23.00
C ALA A 43 -31.89 5.29 22.50
N ILE A 44 -32.90 4.80 23.23
CA ILE A 44 -34.30 5.14 23.04
C ILE A 44 -34.91 5.63 24.35
N ASN A 45 -35.87 6.54 24.28
CA ASN A 45 -36.66 6.96 25.44
C ASN A 45 -37.69 5.85 25.79
N THR A 46 -37.70 5.43 27.04
CA THR A 46 -38.64 4.43 27.56
C THR A 46 -39.77 5.04 28.41
N ALA A 47 -39.47 6.19 29.03
CA ALA A 47 -40.42 7.00 29.79
C ALA A 47 -39.89 8.44 29.86
N PRO A 48 -40.66 9.43 30.34
CA PRO A 48 -40.13 10.78 30.58
C PRO A 48 -38.87 10.74 31.44
N ALA A 49 -37.80 11.33 30.91
CA ALA A 49 -36.46 11.37 31.52
C ALA A 49 -35.77 9.99 31.75
N GLN A 50 -36.26 8.93 31.11
CA GLN A 50 -35.67 7.59 31.15
C GLN A 50 -35.30 7.12 29.74
N SER A 51 -34.15 6.54 29.60
CA SER A 51 -33.67 5.94 28.33
C SER A 51 -33.07 4.55 28.56
N ALA A 52 -33.13 3.72 27.55
CA ALA A 52 -32.45 2.43 27.51
C ALA A 52 -31.64 2.32 26.21
N THR A 53 -30.52 1.60 26.27
CA THR A 53 -29.76 1.22 25.09
C THR A 53 -30.29 -0.09 24.52
N ILE A 54 -30.46 -0.16 23.20
CA ILE A 54 -31.05 -1.34 22.55
C ILE A 54 -30.23 -2.61 22.76
N GLU A 55 -28.93 -2.50 22.97
CA GLU A 55 -28.05 -3.65 23.23
C GLU A 55 -28.41 -4.45 24.46
N ASN A 56 -29.17 -3.87 25.39
CA ASN A 56 -29.67 -4.53 26.60
C ASN A 56 -31.10 -5.04 26.47
N LEU A 57 -31.75 -4.83 25.34
CA LEU A 57 -33.14 -5.23 25.07
C LEU A 57 -33.18 -6.47 24.18
N TYR A 58 -34.19 -7.29 24.36
CA TYR A 58 -34.40 -8.51 23.60
C TYR A 58 -35.48 -8.32 22.53
N PHE A 59 -35.07 -8.45 21.28
CA PHE A 59 -35.97 -8.40 20.13
C PHE A 59 -36.53 -9.79 19.82
N THR A 60 -37.73 -9.84 19.33
CA THR A 60 -38.38 -11.06 18.85
C THR A 60 -38.02 -11.27 17.38
N PRO A 61 -37.36 -12.39 17.01
CA PRO A 61 -37.07 -12.70 15.62
C PRO A 61 -38.36 -13.16 14.90
N ASN A 62 -38.49 -12.74 13.64
CA ASN A 62 -39.49 -13.27 12.72
C ASN A 62 -38.85 -14.38 11.84
N GLU A 63 -39.71 -15.14 11.16
CA GLU A 63 -39.25 -16.14 10.20
C GLU A 63 -38.43 -15.51 9.07
N ILE A 64 -37.41 -16.25 8.57
CA ILE A 64 -36.59 -15.82 7.46
C ILE A 64 -37.39 -15.93 6.17
N ILE A 65 -37.59 -14.81 5.49
CA ILE A 65 -38.27 -14.76 4.19
C ILE A 65 -37.21 -15.00 3.11
N LYS A 66 -37.44 -15.97 2.25
CA LYS A 66 -36.66 -16.23 1.05
C LYS A 66 -37.45 -15.81 -0.17
N ASN A 67 -36.95 -14.83 -0.91
CA ASN A 67 -37.59 -14.33 -2.12
C ASN A 67 -37.24 -15.16 -3.36
N ALA A 68 -38.02 -15.02 -4.43
CA ALA A 68 -37.82 -15.76 -5.68
C ALA A 68 -36.47 -15.37 -6.38
N ASP A 69 -35.95 -14.18 -6.13
CA ASP A 69 -34.66 -13.71 -6.64
C ASP A 69 -33.44 -14.25 -5.85
N GLY A 70 -33.71 -15.11 -4.83
CA GLY A 70 -32.67 -15.66 -3.96
C GLY A 70 -32.29 -14.76 -2.79
N SER A 71 -32.81 -13.54 -2.71
CA SER A 71 -32.58 -12.66 -1.56
C SER A 71 -33.27 -13.19 -0.31
N GLN A 72 -32.70 -12.88 0.85
CA GLN A 72 -33.19 -13.32 2.14
C GLN A 72 -33.41 -12.11 3.06
N ILE A 73 -34.51 -12.11 3.80
CA ILE A 73 -34.84 -11.05 4.76
C ILE A 73 -35.09 -11.68 6.11
N VAL A 74 -34.52 -11.09 7.17
CA VAL A 74 -34.86 -11.42 8.57
C VAL A 74 -35.22 -10.14 9.30
N ARG A 75 -36.25 -10.20 10.13
CA ARG A 75 -36.74 -9.08 10.95
C ARG A 75 -36.62 -9.40 12.41
N TYR A 76 -36.23 -8.40 13.18
CA TYR A 76 -36.22 -8.40 14.63
C TYR A 76 -37.11 -7.26 15.11
N THR A 77 -38.12 -7.55 15.92
CA THR A 77 -39.10 -6.55 16.37
C THR A 77 -39.06 -6.43 17.89
N LEU A 78 -39.02 -5.19 18.36
CA LEU A 78 -39.21 -4.82 19.76
C LEU A 78 -40.49 -3.99 19.83
N SER A 79 -41.49 -4.47 20.58
CA SER A 79 -42.79 -3.79 20.72
C SER A 79 -43.04 -3.42 22.17
N ALA A 80 -43.60 -2.24 22.39
CA ALA A 80 -44.06 -1.76 23.68
C ALA A 80 -45.62 -1.82 23.78
N ALA A 81 -46.15 -1.89 24.99
CA ALA A 81 -47.58 -1.99 25.22
C ALA A 81 -48.39 -0.75 24.73
N ASN A 82 -47.74 0.39 24.59
CA ASN A 82 -48.33 1.64 24.10
C ASN A 82 -48.39 1.74 22.55
N GLY A 83 -48.09 0.67 21.82
CA GLY A 83 -48.08 0.60 20.36
C GLY A 83 -46.79 1.10 19.69
N GLN A 84 -45.82 1.56 20.44
CA GLN A 84 -44.49 1.88 19.90
C GLN A 84 -43.79 0.60 19.50
N SER A 85 -43.02 0.66 18.42
CA SER A 85 -42.22 -0.50 18.00
C SER A 85 -40.95 -0.07 17.25
N ILE A 86 -39.95 -0.93 17.35
CA ILE A 86 -38.68 -0.81 16.60
C ILE A 86 -38.52 -2.11 15.82
N THR A 87 -38.16 -1.98 14.56
CA THR A 87 -37.91 -3.11 13.67
C THR A 87 -36.53 -2.97 13.04
N HIS A 88 -35.70 -3.98 13.21
CA HIS A 88 -34.45 -4.16 12.46
C HIS A 88 -34.73 -5.19 11.35
N GLU A 89 -34.71 -4.75 10.11
CA GLU A 89 -34.86 -5.61 8.95
C GLU A 89 -33.48 -5.74 8.27
N PHE A 90 -32.98 -6.96 8.20
CA PHE A 90 -31.74 -7.27 7.49
C PHE A 90 -32.06 -8.01 6.20
N SER A 91 -31.39 -7.60 5.11
CA SER A 91 -31.54 -8.23 3.79
C SER A 91 -30.15 -8.66 3.26
N LEU A 92 -30.11 -9.83 2.63
CA LEU A 92 -28.90 -10.38 2.02
C LEU A 92 -29.22 -10.83 0.60
N GLN A 93 -28.51 -10.26 -0.38
CA GLN A 93 -28.60 -10.62 -1.79
C GLN A 93 -27.73 -11.83 -2.13
N PRO A 94 -28.04 -12.61 -3.17
CA PRO A 94 -27.12 -13.62 -3.72
C PRO A 94 -25.77 -12.99 -4.11
N ASN A 95 -24.69 -13.74 -3.94
CA ASN A 95 -23.32 -13.33 -4.33
C ASN A 95 -22.90 -11.93 -3.82
N SER A 96 -23.30 -11.57 -2.61
CA SER A 96 -23.04 -10.25 -2.04
C SER A 96 -22.40 -10.35 -0.65
N TYR A 97 -21.40 -9.50 -0.41
CA TYR A 97 -20.86 -9.21 0.92
C TYR A 97 -21.59 -8.05 1.61
N LYS A 98 -22.55 -7.41 0.91
CA LYS A 98 -23.32 -6.29 1.42
C LYS A 98 -24.60 -6.80 2.08
N ILE A 99 -24.80 -6.40 3.33
CA ILE A 99 -25.98 -6.72 4.15
C ILE A 99 -26.76 -5.43 4.32
N GLY A 100 -27.96 -5.36 3.76
CA GLY A 100 -28.87 -4.24 4.02
C GLY A 100 -29.37 -4.27 5.47
N TRP A 101 -29.45 -3.11 6.11
CA TRP A 101 -30.06 -2.93 7.42
C TRP A 101 -31.03 -1.75 7.37
N LYS A 102 -32.30 -2.01 7.54
CA LYS A 102 -33.35 -1.00 7.57
C LYS A 102 -33.91 -0.90 9.00
N LEU A 103 -33.69 0.26 9.61
CA LEU A 103 -34.19 0.58 10.94
C LEU A 103 -35.55 1.27 10.81
N GLY A 104 -36.61 0.58 11.21
CA GLY A 104 -37.98 1.09 11.30
C GLY A 104 -38.34 1.46 12.74
N MET A 105 -38.97 2.61 12.93
CA MET A 105 -39.55 2.99 14.23
C MET A 105 -40.97 3.50 14.06
N ASN A 106 -41.90 2.96 14.84
CA ASN A 106 -43.24 3.51 15.05
C ASN A 106 -43.27 4.20 16.40
N GLY A 107 -43.75 5.45 16.48
CA GLY A 107 -43.60 6.32 17.65
C GLY A 107 -42.24 6.99 17.75
N ALA A 108 -41.56 7.21 16.63
CA ALA A 108 -40.19 7.74 16.57
C ALA A 108 -40.02 9.09 17.27
N SER A 109 -40.99 10.00 17.18
CA SER A 109 -40.99 11.30 17.88
C SER A 109 -40.96 11.18 19.41
N GLN A 110 -41.39 10.06 19.97
CA GLN A 110 -41.33 9.77 21.39
C GLN A 110 -40.08 8.95 21.75
N LEU A 111 -39.69 8.04 20.88
CA LEU A 111 -38.53 7.16 21.08
C LEU A 111 -37.18 7.91 20.95
N LEU A 112 -37.13 8.96 20.15
CA LEU A 112 -35.88 9.71 19.89
C LEU A 112 -35.95 11.12 20.49
N THR A 113 -34.84 11.58 21.06
CA THR A 113 -34.70 12.94 21.55
C THR A 113 -34.23 13.85 20.37
N ASN A 114 -34.94 14.96 20.15
CA ASN A 114 -34.63 15.96 19.11
C ASN A 114 -34.54 15.38 17.69
N SER A 115 -35.27 14.30 17.40
CA SER A 115 -35.20 13.59 16.10
C SER A 115 -33.77 13.23 15.70
N ALA A 116 -32.90 12.89 16.66
CA ALA A 116 -31.52 12.48 16.44
C ALA A 116 -31.34 11.00 16.78
N LEU A 117 -30.85 10.23 15.83
CA LEU A 117 -30.41 8.85 16.01
C LEU A 117 -28.90 8.85 16.25
N ASN A 118 -28.47 8.48 17.46
CA ASN A 118 -27.07 8.37 17.84
C ASN A 118 -26.66 6.90 17.86
N LEU A 119 -25.95 6.46 16.82
CA LEU A 119 -25.44 5.10 16.71
C LEU A 119 -24.07 5.00 17.38
N ASN A 120 -23.91 4.02 18.26
CA ASN A 120 -22.61 3.59 18.78
C ASN A 120 -22.25 2.26 18.12
N TRP A 121 -21.24 2.27 17.28
CA TRP A 121 -20.75 1.08 16.57
C TRP A 121 -19.34 0.73 17.05
N THR A 122 -19.21 -0.41 17.69
CA THR A 122 -17.94 -0.93 18.17
C THR A 122 -17.54 -2.16 17.37
N VAL A 123 -16.31 -2.19 16.88
CA VAL A 123 -15.72 -3.32 16.15
C VAL A 123 -14.41 -3.70 16.81
N ALA A 124 -14.30 -4.94 17.28
CA ALA A 124 -13.05 -5.52 17.74
C ALA A 124 -12.49 -6.43 16.63
N THR A 125 -11.31 -6.09 16.11
CA THR A 125 -10.64 -6.86 15.08
C THR A 125 -9.81 -7.97 15.70
N GLN A 126 -9.84 -9.16 15.10
CA GLN A 126 -9.04 -10.31 15.54
C GLN A 126 -8.02 -10.67 14.46
N GLN A 127 -6.92 -11.31 14.89
CA GLN A 127 -5.89 -11.78 13.99
C GLN A 127 -6.43 -12.80 12.99
N MET A 128 -6.21 -12.52 11.70
CA MET A 128 -6.54 -13.37 10.55
C MET A 128 -5.26 -13.89 9.87
N GLU A 129 -4.18 -13.11 9.91
CA GLU A 129 -2.93 -13.39 9.22
C GLU A 129 -1.88 -14.02 10.15
N ARG A 130 -0.82 -14.61 9.56
CA ARG A 130 0.25 -15.29 10.34
C ARG A 130 0.94 -14.36 11.34
N THR A 131 1.13 -13.09 10.98
CA THR A 131 1.87 -12.11 11.77
C THR A 131 0.97 -11.06 12.36
N SER A 132 0.54 -11.24 13.62
CA SER A 132 -0.31 -10.28 14.32
C SER A 132 0.29 -8.88 14.41
N GLN A 133 1.61 -8.78 14.56
CA GLN A 133 2.30 -7.49 14.62
C GLN A 133 2.18 -6.72 13.30
N TYR A 134 2.38 -7.37 12.17
CA TYR A 134 2.25 -6.74 10.86
C TYR A 134 0.80 -6.40 10.55
N GLU A 135 -0.14 -7.33 10.74
CA GLU A 135 -1.56 -7.10 10.54
C GLU A 135 -2.07 -5.94 11.39
N ARG A 136 -1.64 -5.84 12.66
CA ARG A 136 -1.93 -4.71 13.55
C ARG A 136 -1.37 -3.39 13.02
N GLN A 137 -0.16 -3.42 12.47
CA GLN A 137 0.49 -2.23 11.93
C GLN A 137 -0.24 -1.67 10.70
N VAL A 138 -0.74 -2.54 9.82
CA VAL A 138 -1.43 -2.14 8.58
C VAL A 138 -2.93 -1.93 8.78
N SER A 139 -3.50 -2.37 9.92
CA SER A 139 -4.90 -2.12 10.26
C SER A 139 -5.15 -0.64 10.55
N ASN A 140 -6.27 -0.13 10.07
CA ASN A 140 -6.63 1.28 10.17
C ASN A 140 -8.16 1.46 10.14
N ILE A 141 -8.63 2.68 10.40
CA ILE A 141 -10.01 3.07 10.13
C ILE A 141 -10.00 3.99 8.93
N CYS A 142 -10.81 3.64 7.91
CA CYS A 142 -11.07 4.48 6.76
C CYS A 142 -12.49 5.05 6.85
N PHE A 143 -12.70 6.22 6.28
CA PHE A 143 -14.01 6.85 6.22
C PHE A 143 -14.12 7.76 5.01
N SER A 144 -15.36 8.12 4.67
CA SER A 144 -15.65 9.15 3.68
C SER A 144 -16.31 10.32 4.41
N GLU A 145 -15.64 11.46 4.43
CA GLU A 145 -16.13 12.74 4.97
C GLU A 145 -16.24 13.75 3.83
N ASP A 146 -17.41 14.35 3.65
CA ASP A 146 -17.71 15.25 2.52
C ASP A 146 -17.43 14.61 1.12
N ASN A 147 -17.68 13.32 0.99
CA ASN A 147 -17.36 12.47 -0.17
C ASN A 147 -15.86 12.37 -0.48
N GLU A 148 -14.97 12.75 0.43
CA GLU A 148 -13.55 12.54 0.32
C GLU A 148 -13.11 11.39 1.24
N PHE A 149 -12.20 10.55 0.72
CA PHE A 149 -11.60 9.46 1.48
C PHE A 149 -10.53 9.97 2.42
N ASP A 150 -10.59 9.55 3.69
CA ASP A 150 -9.50 9.72 4.65
C ASP A 150 -9.39 8.51 5.59
N TYR A 151 -8.33 8.47 6.41
CA TYR A 151 -8.10 7.35 7.33
C TYR A 151 -7.24 7.75 8.53
N ILE A 152 -7.42 7.00 9.62
CA ILE A 152 -6.57 7.07 10.81
C ILE A 152 -5.86 5.72 11.04
N SER A 153 -4.55 5.74 11.21
CA SER A 153 -3.71 4.54 11.36
C SER A 153 -2.95 4.46 12.68
N SER A 154 -2.96 5.50 13.49
CA SER A 154 -2.37 5.57 14.82
C SER A 154 -3.45 5.63 15.91
N ASN A 155 -3.08 5.41 17.17
CA ASN A 155 -3.99 5.56 18.31
C ASN A 155 -4.43 7.02 18.45
N THR A 156 -5.44 7.41 17.68
CA THR A 156 -5.97 8.77 17.59
C THR A 156 -7.47 8.73 17.55
N ASP A 157 -8.07 9.83 18.00
CA ASP A 157 -9.49 10.08 17.85
C ASP A 157 -9.69 11.00 16.64
N HIS A 158 -10.79 10.83 15.93
CA HIS A 158 -11.22 11.73 14.86
C HIS A 158 -12.65 12.17 15.13
N THR A 159 -12.93 13.45 14.96
CA THR A 159 -14.29 14.01 15.03
C THR A 159 -14.65 14.56 13.67
N PHE A 160 -15.78 14.14 13.14
CA PHE A 160 -16.26 14.59 11.84
C PHE A 160 -16.69 16.04 11.89
N GLU A 161 -16.07 16.87 11.07
CA GLU A 161 -16.44 18.28 10.88
C GLU A 161 -17.53 18.45 9.83
N LYS A 162 -17.64 17.47 8.93
CA LYS A 162 -18.58 17.42 7.81
C LYS A 162 -19.32 16.08 7.78
N PRO A 163 -20.42 15.96 6.99
CA PRO A 163 -21.15 14.71 6.89
C PRO A 163 -20.28 13.54 6.40
N ALA A 164 -20.38 12.40 7.08
CA ALA A 164 -19.68 11.17 6.71
C ALA A 164 -20.66 10.15 6.09
N GLN A 165 -20.31 9.57 4.94
CA GLN A 165 -21.17 8.59 4.29
C GLN A 165 -20.95 7.17 4.81
N TRP A 166 -19.68 6.81 5.04
CA TRP A 166 -19.33 5.49 5.56
C TRP A 166 -18.11 5.54 6.47
N VAL A 167 -18.06 4.56 7.36
CA VAL A 167 -16.92 4.30 8.27
C VAL A 167 -16.55 2.84 8.15
N SER A 168 -15.28 2.53 7.99
CA SER A 168 -14.73 1.19 7.77
C SER A 168 -13.63 0.86 8.76
N VAL A 169 -13.71 -0.26 9.42
CA VAL A 169 -12.63 -0.85 10.21
C VAL A 169 -11.91 -1.86 9.33
N VAL A 170 -10.67 -1.55 8.98
CA VAL A 170 -9.91 -2.22 7.95
C VAL A 170 -8.75 -2.99 8.56
N GLN A 171 -8.68 -4.28 8.26
CA GLN A 171 -7.53 -5.16 8.47
C GLN A 171 -6.77 -5.32 7.13
N GLN A 172 -5.69 -6.07 7.11
CA GLN A 172 -4.86 -6.21 5.92
C GLN A 172 -5.68 -6.59 4.67
N PHE A 173 -6.51 -7.64 4.76
CA PHE A 173 -7.25 -8.17 3.61
C PHE A 173 -8.76 -8.15 3.76
N PHE A 174 -9.28 -7.71 4.90
CA PHE A 174 -10.71 -7.71 5.18
C PHE A 174 -11.13 -6.40 5.84
N ASN A 175 -12.40 -6.05 5.67
CA ASN A 175 -12.99 -4.92 6.37
C ASN A 175 -14.41 -5.17 6.83
N SER A 176 -14.83 -4.39 7.83
CA SER A 176 -16.21 -4.23 8.25
C SER A 176 -16.55 -2.75 8.11
N THR A 177 -17.52 -2.43 7.26
CA THR A 177 -17.93 -1.06 6.94
C THR A 177 -19.40 -0.85 7.24
N LEU A 178 -19.73 0.27 7.88
CA LEU A 178 -21.09 0.78 8.03
C LEU A 178 -21.30 1.94 7.07
N ILE A 179 -22.32 1.85 6.22
CA ILE A 179 -22.66 2.81 5.17
C ILE A 179 -24.04 3.37 5.50
N ALA A 180 -24.20 4.68 5.49
CA ALA A 180 -25.49 5.36 5.61
C ALA A 180 -25.90 5.96 4.25
N ASP A 181 -27.11 5.65 3.79
CA ASP A 181 -27.62 6.21 2.52
C ASP A 181 -27.81 7.74 2.62
N ASN A 182 -28.14 8.25 3.81
CA ASN A 182 -28.36 9.66 4.10
C ASN A 182 -27.22 10.26 4.93
N SER A 183 -26.01 9.89 4.78
CA SER A 183 -24.81 10.35 5.50
C SER A 183 -25.02 10.69 6.99
N PHE A 184 -24.08 10.35 7.83
CA PHE A 184 -24.05 10.80 9.22
C PHE A 184 -23.74 12.29 9.27
N ASN A 185 -24.54 13.05 10.01
CA ASN A 185 -24.41 14.53 10.08
C ASN A 185 -23.19 14.96 10.91
N SER A 186 -22.86 14.18 11.92
CA SER A 186 -21.71 14.36 12.81
C SER A 186 -21.33 13.05 13.46
N GLY A 187 -20.20 13.02 14.13
CA GLY A 187 -19.77 11.85 14.88
C GLY A 187 -18.31 11.90 15.27
N SER A 188 -17.85 10.87 15.93
CA SER A 188 -16.45 10.69 16.29
C SER A 188 -16.06 9.22 16.20
N ILE A 189 -14.78 8.99 15.94
CA ILE A 189 -14.17 7.67 15.89
C ILE A 189 -13.04 7.64 16.91
N LYS A 190 -13.00 6.55 17.70
CA LYS A 190 -11.88 6.23 18.60
C LYS A 190 -11.25 4.94 18.14
N TRP A 191 -9.93 4.98 17.94
CA TRP A 191 -9.15 3.86 17.49
C TRP A 191 -8.09 3.49 18.52
N ALA A 192 -8.13 2.28 19.03
CA ALA A 192 -7.15 1.77 20.00
C ALA A 192 -6.58 0.44 19.52
N ARG A 193 -5.28 0.42 19.22
CA ARG A 193 -4.55 -0.81 18.94
C ARG A 193 -4.23 -1.53 20.25
N ALA A 194 -4.36 -2.86 20.22
CA ALA A 194 -3.94 -3.68 21.34
C ALA A 194 -2.41 -3.63 21.49
N THR A 195 -1.95 -3.52 22.74
CA THR A 195 -0.51 -3.41 23.07
C THR A 195 0.12 -4.76 23.40
N ASP A 196 -0.71 -5.76 23.66
CA ASP A 196 -0.31 -7.10 24.05
C ASP A 196 -0.21 -8.06 22.85
N SER A 197 0.22 -9.28 23.12
CA SER A 197 0.28 -10.39 22.17
C SER A 197 -1.06 -11.10 22.00
N SER A 198 -2.18 -10.49 22.42
CA SER A 198 -3.51 -11.08 22.28
C SER A 198 -3.89 -11.21 20.81
N ARG A 199 -4.84 -12.10 20.51
CA ARG A 199 -5.42 -12.22 19.17
C ARG A 199 -6.23 -10.99 18.76
N ASN A 200 -6.59 -10.10 19.69
CA ASN A 200 -7.18 -8.81 19.36
C ASN A 200 -6.12 -7.89 18.78
N LEU A 201 -6.40 -7.33 17.60
CA LEU A 201 -5.49 -6.39 16.94
C LEU A 201 -5.77 -4.97 17.37
N ALA A 202 -7.06 -4.60 17.37
CA ALA A 202 -7.51 -3.26 17.70
C ALA A 202 -9.01 -3.24 18.01
N THR A 203 -9.45 -2.16 18.63
CA THR A 203 -10.87 -1.84 18.83
C THR A 203 -11.17 -0.47 18.29
N ALA A 204 -12.19 -0.39 17.45
CA ALA A 204 -12.75 0.85 16.94
C ALA A 204 -14.11 1.10 17.60
N THR A 205 -14.33 2.32 18.08
CA THR A 205 -15.64 2.77 18.56
C THR A 205 -16.02 4.04 17.81
N SER A 206 -17.14 3.96 17.07
CA SER A 206 -17.67 5.08 16.30
C SER A 206 -18.99 5.52 16.92
N THR A 207 -19.09 6.79 17.30
CA THR A 207 -20.35 7.43 17.69
C THR A 207 -20.81 8.29 16.53
N LEU A 208 -21.93 7.91 15.89
CA LEU A 208 -22.38 8.49 14.63
C LEU A 208 -23.80 9.04 14.81
N GLN A 209 -24.01 10.28 14.48
CA GLN A 209 -25.31 10.94 14.60
C GLN A 209 -25.97 11.13 13.23
N LEU A 210 -27.23 10.73 13.14
CA LEU A 210 -28.07 10.96 11.99
C LEU A 210 -29.32 11.74 12.42
N LYS A 211 -29.63 12.84 11.74
CA LYS A 211 -30.90 13.54 11.90
C LYS A 211 -31.97 12.80 11.10
N VAL A 212 -33.06 12.46 11.75
CA VAL A 212 -34.20 11.78 11.12
C VAL A 212 -35.40 12.74 11.04
N PRO A 213 -36.33 12.50 10.10
CA PRO A 213 -37.55 13.32 10.03
C PRO A 213 -38.33 13.29 11.36
N ALA A 214 -38.90 14.42 11.76
CA ALA A 214 -39.80 14.53 12.92
C ALA A 214 -41.17 13.94 12.56
N ALA A 215 -41.26 12.63 12.45
CA ALA A 215 -42.45 11.89 12.06
C ALA A 215 -42.79 10.80 13.09
N ALA A 216 -44.07 10.40 13.13
CA ALA A 216 -44.49 9.30 14.01
C ALA A 216 -43.87 7.97 13.58
N THR A 217 -43.71 7.77 12.28
CA THR A 217 -43.07 6.56 11.73
C THR A 217 -41.89 6.97 10.84
N ILE A 218 -40.74 6.35 11.09
CA ILE A 218 -39.54 6.53 10.29
C ILE A 218 -38.99 5.21 9.79
N SER A 219 -38.24 5.28 8.71
CA SER A 219 -37.51 4.16 8.13
C SER A 219 -36.14 4.68 7.64
N VAL A 220 -35.07 4.20 8.26
CA VAL A 220 -33.70 4.66 7.97
C VAL A 220 -32.91 3.48 7.39
N PRO A 221 -32.47 3.58 6.13
CA PRO A 221 -31.65 2.55 5.49
C PRO A 221 -30.17 2.74 5.80
N PHE A 222 -29.52 1.62 6.10
CA PHE A 222 -28.08 1.46 6.25
C PHE A 222 -27.63 0.21 5.52
N HIS A 223 -26.34 0.09 5.33
CA HIS A 223 -25.73 -1.14 4.83
C HIS A 223 -24.47 -1.48 5.63
N PHE A 224 -24.27 -2.75 5.88
CA PHE A 224 -22.98 -3.28 6.29
C PHE A 224 -22.31 -3.91 5.08
N TYR A 225 -21.06 -3.60 4.85
CA TYR A 225 -20.18 -4.40 4.02
C TYR A 225 -19.23 -5.16 4.96
N VAL A 226 -19.19 -6.48 4.84
CA VAL A 226 -18.30 -7.33 5.64
C VAL A 226 -17.66 -8.34 4.71
N GLY A 227 -16.42 -8.11 4.33
CA GLY A 227 -15.82 -8.88 3.27
C GLY A 227 -14.37 -8.52 2.94
N PRO A 228 -13.86 -9.00 1.78
CA PRO A 228 -12.49 -8.81 1.32
C PRO A 228 -12.20 -7.38 0.89
N ASN A 229 -10.95 -6.96 1.05
CA ASN A 229 -10.42 -5.70 0.51
C ASN A 229 -10.07 -5.90 -0.97
N GLU A 230 -11.07 -6.12 -1.81
CA GLU A 230 -10.93 -6.32 -3.25
C GLU A 230 -11.38 -5.06 -3.99
N TYR A 231 -10.50 -4.51 -4.82
CA TYR A 231 -10.70 -3.22 -5.48
C TYR A 231 -12.01 -3.14 -6.26
N GLU A 232 -12.26 -4.13 -7.13
CA GLU A 232 -13.45 -4.19 -8.00
C GLU A 232 -14.76 -4.35 -7.23
N ILE A 233 -14.72 -5.02 -6.08
CA ILE A 233 -15.88 -5.19 -5.21
C ILE A 233 -16.15 -3.88 -4.46
N LEU A 234 -15.13 -3.30 -3.84
CA LEU A 234 -15.27 -2.09 -3.01
C LEU A 234 -15.69 -0.87 -3.83
N ALA A 235 -15.20 -0.72 -5.07
CA ALA A 235 -15.57 0.35 -5.97
C ALA A 235 -17.08 0.43 -6.27
N LYS A 236 -17.82 -0.69 -6.08
CA LYS A 236 -19.27 -0.79 -6.32
C LYS A 236 -20.10 -0.56 -5.05
N GLN A 237 -19.50 -0.48 -3.86
CA GLN A 237 -20.25 -0.40 -2.59
C GLN A 237 -20.64 1.03 -2.24
N ALA A 238 -19.69 1.96 -2.28
CA ALA A 238 -19.90 3.37 -2.01
C ALA A 238 -18.80 4.21 -2.70
N PRO A 239 -19.03 5.53 -2.91
CA PRO A 239 -18.01 6.42 -3.44
C PRO A 239 -16.71 6.36 -2.64
N GLU A 240 -15.57 6.35 -3.35
CA GLU A 240 -14.22 6.36 -2.78
C GLU A 240 -13.84 5.12 -1.93
N MET A 241 -14.73 4.13 -1.80
CA MET A 241 -14.48 2.94 -0.97
C MET A 241 -13.39 2.03 -1.57
N ASP A 242 -13.13 2.11 -2.87
CA ASP A 242 -11.97 1.46 -3.53
C ASP A 242 -10.63 1.92 -2.97
N LYS A 243 -10.57 3.11 -2.35
CA LYS A 243 -9.35 3.63 -1.72
C LYS A 243 -8.99 2.92 -0.41
N ILE A 244 -9.88 2.06 0.12
CA ILE A 244 -9.54 1.13 1.21
C ILE A 244 -8.39 0.22 0.80
N VAL A 245 -8.34 -0.20 -0.47
CA VAL A 245 -7.18 -0.91 -1.03
C VAL A 245 -6.02 0.06 -1.20
N ASN A 246 -4.94 -0.17 -0.45
CA ASN A 246 -3.78 0.72 -0.46
C ASN A 246 -2.90 0.51 -1.70
N LEU A 247 -3.30 1.04 -2.82
CA LEU A 247 -2.51 1.05 -4.06
C LEU A 247 -1.47 2.19 -4.11
N GLY A 248 -1.23 2.87 -3.01
CA GLY A 248 -0.35 4.03 -2.85
C GLY A 248 -1.08 5.14 -2.11
N ARG A 249 -0.63 5.45 -0.88
CA ARG A 249 -1.17 6.51 0.00
C ARG A 249 -0.05 7.44 0.45
N ASP A 250 -0.40 8.60 0.96
CA ASP A 250 0.50 9.60 1.54
C ASP A 250 1.70 9.91 0.64
N MET A 251 2.89 9.69 1.16
CA MET A 251 4.15 9.91 0.43
C MET A 251 4.27 9.07 -0.84
N TYR A 252 3.53 7.95 -0.93
CA TYR A 252 3.52 7.04 -2.10
C TYR A 252 2.31 7.25 -3.01
N SER A 253 1.50 8.28 -2.80
CA SER A 253 0.28 8.54 -3.61
C SER A 253 0.56 8.66 -5.11
N PHE A 254 1.76 9.10 -5.48
CA PHE A 254 2.20 9.20 -6.87
C PHE A 254 2.28 7.84 -7.60
N VAL A 255 2.35 6.71 -6.89
CA VAL A 255 2.36 5.37 -7.51
C VAL A 255 0.95 4.80 -7.71
N ARG A 256 -0.08 5.37 -7.08
CA ARG A 256 -1.47 4.89 -7.21
C ARG A 256 -1.94 4.78 -8.67
N PRO A 257 -1.70 5.77 -9.56
CA PRO A 257 -2.04 5.63 -10.98
C PRO A 257 -1.30 4.49 -11.68
N ILE A 258 -0.02 4.27 -11.32
CA ILE A 258 0.77 3.16 -11.88
C ILE A 258 0.15 1.83 -11.47
N ASN A 259 -0.20 1.66 -10.20
CA ASN A 259 -0.84 0.45 -9.72
C ASN A 259 -2.22 0.24 -10.33
N LYS A 260 -3.08 1.26 -10.30
CA LYS A 260 -4.46 1.17 -10.80
C LYS A 260 -4.55 0.89 -12.31
N TYR A 261 -3.75 1.58 -13.13
CA TYR A 261 -3.89 1.53 -14.59
C TYR A 261 -2.91 0.60 -15.28
N ILE A 262 -1.81 0.20 -14.63
CA ILE A 262 -0.79 -0.64 -15.24
C ILE A 262 -0.64 -1.95 -14.48
N ILE A 263 -0.18 -1.92 -13.22
CA ILE A 263 0.24 -3.14 -12.51
C ILE A 263 -0.94 -4.09 -12.30
N MET A 264 -2.05 -3.60 -11.76
CA MET A 264 -3.26 -4.40 -11.50
C MET A 264 -3.80 -5.01 -12.78
N ASN A 265 -4.00 -4.21 -13.85
CA ASN A 265 -4.53 -4.72 -15.11
C ASN A 265 -3.61 -5.76 -15.79
N VAL A 266 -2.29 -5.56 -15.71
CA VAL A 266 -1.33 -6.53 -16.27
C VAL A 266 -1.28 -7.80 -15.42
N PHE A 267 -1.37 -7.67 -14.10
CA PHE A 267 -1.45 -8.80 -13.18
C PHE A 267 -2.71 -9.64 -13.45
N ASP A 268 -3.88 -9.01 -13.52
CA ASP A 268 -5.17 -9.66 -13.78
C ASP A 268 -5.19 -10.31 -15.17
N PHE A 269 -4.62 -9.64 -16.18
CA PHE A 269 -4.45 -10.21 -17.51
C PHE A 269 -3.67 -11.52 -17.46
N PHE A 270 -2.52 -11.57 -16.80
CA PHE A 270 -1.76 -12.82 -16.68
C PHE A 270 -2.46 -13.85 -15.78
N ALA A 271 -3.12 -13.43 -14.71
CA ALA A 271 -3.88 -14.29 -13.82
C ALA A 271 -5.09 -14.96 -14.50
N SER A 272 -5.63 -14.35 -15.57
CA SER A 272 -6.77 -14.90 -16.32
C SER A 272 -6.47 -16.24 -17.01
N PHE A 273 -5.20 -16.53 -17.34
CA PHE A 273 -4.78 -17.77 -18.02
C PHE A 273 -3.67 -18.54 -17.28
N VAL A 274 -2.98 -17.93 -16.31
CA VAL A 274 -1.96 -18.58 -15.47
C VAL A 274 -2.52 -18.80 -14.08
N LYS A 275 -2.77 -20.04 -13.69
CA LYS A 275 -3.38 -20.36 -12.38
C LYS A 275 -2.44 -20.15 -11.18
N ASN A 276 -1.14 -20.25 -11.39
CA ASN A 276 -0.17 -20.12 -10.29
C ASN A 276 0.41 -18.71 -10.25
N TYR A 277 0.17 -17.99 -9.17
CA TYR A 277 0.53 -16.59 -9.01
C TYR A 277 2.05 -16.33 -8.97
N GLY A 278 2.87 -17.31 -8.61
CA GLY A 278 4.32 -17.17 -8.71
C GLY A 278 4.80 -16.98 -10.16
N TRP A 279 4.16 -17.69 -11.11
CA TRP A 279 4.41 -17.47 -12.54
C TRP A 279 3.77 -16.18 -13.06
N VAL A 280 2.62 -15.76 -12.53
CA VAL A 280 2.02 -14.45 -12.84
C VAL A 280 3.00 -13.33 -12.47
N ILE A 281 3.62 -13.40 -11.28
CA ILE A 281 4.63 -12.43 -10.82
C ILE A 281 5.86 -12.43 -11.73
N LEU A 282 6.31 -13.61 -12.19
CA LEU A 282 7.41 -13.70 -13.15
C LEU A 282 7.05 -12.98 -14.47
N LEU A 283 5.87 -13.23 -15.03
CA LEU A 283 5.41 -12.58 -16.26
C LEU A 283 5.24 -11.07 -16.09
N LEU A 284 4.69 -10.63 -14.96
CA LEU A 284 4.62 -9.21 -14.60
C LEU A 284 6.02 -8.58 -14.52
N THR A 285 6.99 -9.29 -13.94
CA THR A 285 8.39 -8.84 -13.87
C THR A 285 8.98 -8.67 -15.25
N LEU A 286 8.79 -9.65 -16.14
CA LEU A 286 9.28 -9.57 -17.52
C LEU A 286 8.63 -8.41 -18.28
N PHE A 287 7.33 -8.19 -18.10
CA PHE A 287 6.62 -7.04 -18.69
C PHE A 287 7.22 -5.71 -18.21
N ILE A 288 7.41 -5.52 -16.90
CA ILE A 288 8.01 -4.30 -16.33
C ILE A 288 9.42 -4.09 -16.89
N ARG A 289 10.22 -5.17 -17.00
CA ARG A 289 11.57 -5.09 -17.57
C ARG A 289 11.56 -4.75 -19.05
N LEU A 290 10.62 -5.25 -19.81
CA LEU A 290 10.45 -4.91 -21.22
C LEU A 290 10.10 -3.43 -21.39
N VAL A 291 9.15 -2.91 -20.62
CA VAL A 291 8.75 -1.49 -20.66
C VAL A 291 9.91 -0.56 -20.25
N THR A 292 10.72 -0.97 -19.29
CA THR A 292 11.85 -0.18 -18.82
C THR A 292 13.15 -0.39 -19.63
N ALA A 293 13.17 -1.37 -20.53
CA ALA A 293 14.35 -1.74 -21.31
C ALA A 293 14.99 -0.58 -22.11
N PRO A 294 14.26 0.34 -22.77
CA PRO A 294 14.87 1.46 -23.51
C PRO A 294 15.66 2.40 -22.59
N LEU A 295 15.15 2.70 -21.40
CA LEU A 295 15.83 3.54 -20.40
C LEU A 295 17.05 2.82 -19.83
N THR A 296 16.93 1.53 -19.56
CA THR A 296 18.01 0.67 -19.06
C THR A 296 19.13 0.57 -20.09
N TYR A 297 18.84 0.41 -21.38
CA TYR A 297 19.82 0.40 -22.46
C TYR A 297 20.60 1.73 -22.54
N SER A 298 19.90 2.87 -22.49
CA SER A 298 20.54 4.19 -22.48
C SER A 298 21.52 4.36 -21.33
N SER A 299 21.17 3.83 -20.16
CA SER A 299 22.02 3.84 -18.98
C SER A 299 23.27 2.96 -19.14
N TYR A 300 23.12 1.75 -19.65
CA TYR A 300 24.27 0.87 -19.91
C TYR A 300 25.22 1.46 -20.95
N LEU A 301 24.67 2.11 -21.98
CA LEU A 301 25.47 2.83 -22.97
C LEU A 301 26.27 3.98 -22.32
N SER A 302 25.67 4.73 -21.38
CA SER A 302 26.37 5.77 -20.63
C SER A 302 27.45 5.18 -19.73
N GLY A 303 27.20 4.06 -19.08
CA GLY A 303 28.21 3.32 -18.30
C GLY A 303 29.37 2.83 -19.15
N ALA A 304 29.10 2.29 -20.35
CA ALA A 304 30.15 1.85 -21.27
C ALA A 304 31.02 3.02 -21.76
N LYS A 305 30.41 4.19 -22.02
CA LYS A 305 31.17 5.40 -22.33
C LYS A 305 32.09 5.86 -21.19
N MET A 306 31.57 5.80 -19.92
CA MET A 306 32.39 6.12 -18.74
C MET A 306 33.57 5.13 -18.59
N LYS A 307 33.31 3.82 -18.82
CA LYS A 307 34.36 2.80 -18.80
C LYS A 307 35.44 3.06 -19.85
N ALA A 308 35.07 3.47 -21.08
CA ALA A 308 36.02 3.82 -22.15
C ALA A 308 36.92 5.00 -21.78
N LEU A 309 36.47 5.93 -20.93
CA LEU A 309 37.25 7.07 -20.44
C LEU A 309 38.13 6.75 -19.22
N ARG A 310 38.07 5.54 -18.68
CA ARG A 310 38.82 5.15 -17.48
C ARG A 310 40.31 5.38 -17.57
N PRO A 311 41.03 5.03 -18.68
CA PRO A 311 42.46 5.30 -18.80
C PRO A 311 42.82 6.79 -18.69
N GLU A 312 41.98 7.66 -19.28
CA GLU A 312 42.18 9.11 -19.19
C GLU A 312 41.92 9.65 -17.77
N LEU A 313 40.91 9.11 -17.08
CA LEU A 313 40.65 9.44 -15.69
C LEU A 313 41.78 9.02 -14.75
N ASP A 314 42.40 7.87 -14.98
CA ASP A 314 43.54 7.40 -14.21
C ASP A 314 44.78 8.30 -14.40
N ILE A 315 45.03 8.79 -15.64
CA ILE A 315 46.08 9.78 -15.93
C ILE A 315 45.76 11.11 -15.22
N LEU A 316 44.52 11.57 -15.33
CA LEU A 316 44.08 12.83 -14.70
C LEU A 316 44.25 12.78 -13.19
N LYS A 317 43.89 11.65 -12.58
CA LYS A 317 44.02 11.41 -11.13
C LYS A 317 45.49 11.47 -10.68
N LYS A 318 46.38 10.80 -11.41
CA LYS A 318 47.83 10.87 -11.14
C LYS A 318 48.39 12.29 -11.25
N LYS A 319 47.86 13.09 -12.20
CA LYS A 319 48.28 14.49 -12.41
C LYS A 319 47.82 15.41 -11.28
N MET A 320 46.60 15.18 -10.72
CA MET A 320 46.04 16.05 -9.70
C MET A 320 46.45 15.67 -8.25
N GLY A 321 46.99 14.45 -8.04
CA GLY A 321 47.45 14.00 -6.72
C GLY A 321 46.31 14.10 -5.66
N ASP A 322 46.59 14.87 -4.60
CA ASP A 322 45.65 15.03 -3.46
C ASP A 322 44.60 16.12 -3.68
N ASP A 323 44.64 16.86 -4.80
CA ASP A 323 43.63 17.89 -5.12
C ASP A 323 42.33 17.25 -5.61
N GLN A 324 41.51 16.80 -4.66
CA GLN A 324 40.19 16.17 -4.94
C GLN A 324 39.24 17.15 -5.65
N GLN A 325 39.26 18.43 -5.32
CA GLN A 325 38.39 19.43 -5.91
C GLN A 325 38.74 19.74 -7.35
N GLY A 326 40.06 19.90 -7.63
CA GLY A 326 40.57 20.05 -9.00
C GLY A 326 40.29 18.82 -9.85
N PHE A 327 40.47 17.61 -9.29
CA PHE A 327 40.16 16.36 -9.98
C PHE A 327 38.66 16.28 -10.35
N ALA A 328 37.74 16.59 -9.42
CA ALA A 328 36.30 16.55 -9.69
C ALA A 328 35.90 17.55 -10.82
N MET A 329 36.47 18.74 -10.84
CA MET A 329 36.21 19.73 -11.90
C MET A 329 36.73 19.27 -13.27
N GLU A 330 37.94 18.77 -13.34
CA GLU A 330 38.51 18.30 -14.61
C GLU A 330 37.86 17.00 -15.09
N GLN A 331 37.44 16.12 -14.19
CA GLN A 331 36.61 14.94 -14.49
C GLN A 331 35.29 15.34 -15.14
N MET A 332 34.56 16.32 -14.57
CA MET A 332 33.31 16.82 -15.15
C MET A 332 33.52 17.46 -16.51
N LYS A 333 34.64 18.14 -16.72
CA LYS A 333 35.05 18.73 -18.02
C LYS A 333 35.30 17.61 -19.04
N LEU A 334 36.05 16.58 -18.66
CA LEU A 334 36.33 15.40 -19.51
C LEU A 334 35.02 14.72 -19.95
N PHE A 335 34.09 14.46 -19.03
CA PHE A 335 32.78 13.87 -19.34
C PHE A 335 31.99 14.76 -20.30
N ARG A 336 31.98 16.06 -20.11
CA ARG A 336 31.31 17.02 -20.99
C ARG A 336 31.93 17.02 -22.40
N GLU A 337 33.23 17.02 -22.51
CA GLU A 337 33.95 16.98 -23.80
C GLU A 337 33.70 15.68 -24.56
N ALA A 338 33.66 14.56 -23.84
CA ALA A 338 33.30 13.25 -24.38
C ALA A 338 31.79 13.08 -24.67
N GLY A 339 30.98 14.04 -24.23
CA GLY A 339 29.51 13.94 -24.32
C GLY A 339 28.94 12.77 -23.55
N VAL A 340 29.51 12.51 -22.40
CA VAL A 340 29.05 11.48 -21.46
C VAL A 340 28.28 12.14 -20.33
N ASN A 341 27.09 11.64 -20.07
CA ASN A 341 26.30 12.07 -18.92
C ASN A 341 26.66 11.21 -17.69
N PRO A 342 27.31 11.76 -16.66
CA PRO A 342 27.68 10.98 -15.46
C PRO A 342 26.47 10.48 -14.70
N LEU A 343 25.32 11.17 -14.79
CA LEU A 343 24.07 10.74 -14.18
C LEU A 343 23.36 9.62 -14.98
N GLY A 344 23.81 9.37 -16.23
CA GLY A 344 23.21 8.32 -17.06
C GLY A 344 23.28 6.94 -16.43
N GLY A 345 24.34 6.63 -15.67
CA GLY A 345 24.53 5.35 -14.99
C GLY A 345 23.59 5.11 -13.81
N CYS A 346 23.06 6.16 -13.17
CA CYS A 346 22.16 6.03 -12.02
C CYS A 346 20.66 6.06 -12.39
N ILE A 347 20.30 6.30 -13.66
CA ILE A 347 18.89 6.32 -14.11
C ILE A 347 18.13 5.05 -13.75
N PRO A 348 18.67 3.82 -13.90
CA PRO A 348 17.95 2.61 -13.49
C PRO A 348 17.65 2.57 -11.99
N ALA A 349 18.55 3.04 -11.15
CA ALA A 349 18.35 3.11 -9.71
C ALA A 349 17.25 4.11 -9.34
N LEU A 350 17.22 5.28 -9.98
CA LEU A 350 16.17 6.28 -9.77
C LEU A 350 14.81 5.79 -10.25
N LEU A 351 14.75 5.07 -11.37
CA LEU A 351 13.52 4.48 -11.89
C LEU A 351 13.02 3.33 -10.99
N GLN A 352 13.94 2.63 -10.33
CA GLN A 352 13.61 1.51 -9.44
C GLN A 352 12.83 1.98 -8.21
N ILE A 353 13.00 3.21 -7.74
CA ILE A 353 12.32 3.75 -6.54
C ILE A 353 10.78 3.80 -6.74
N PRO A 354 10.23 4.43 -7.79
CA PRO A 354 8.80 4.37 -8.06
C PRO A 354 8.26 2.96 -8.25
N ILE A 355 9.01 2.11 -8.95
CA ILE A 355 8.61 0.70 -9.17
C ILE A 355 8.58 -0.06 -7.84
N PHE A 356 9.56 0.17 -6.96
CA PHE A 356 9.57 -0.43 -5.62
C PHE A 356 8.31 -0.07 -4.83
N PHE A 357 7.99 1.22 -4.71
CA PHE A 357 6.82 1.65 -3.95
C PHE A 357 5.50 1.21 -4.58
N ALA A 358 5.43 1.16 -5.91
CA ALA A 358 4.26 0.64 -6.61
C ALA A 358 4.02 -0.84 -6.26
N LEU A 359 5.03 -1.69 -6.44
CA LEU A 359 4.91 -3.11 -6.17
C LEU A 359 4.80 -3.44 -4.67
N TYR A 360 5.47 -2.67 -3.81
CA TYR A 360 5.30 -2.77 -2.36
C TYR A 360 3.83 -2.56 -1.97
N SER A 361 3.22 -1.45 -2.43
CA SER A 361 1.81 -1.18 -2.15
C SER A 361 0.90 -2.25 -2.77
N PHE A 362 1.15 -2.65 -4.01
CA PHE A 362 0.35 -3.64 -4.71
C PHE A 362 0.39 -5.02 -4.02
N PHE A 363 1.57 -5.61 -3.82
CA PHE A 363 1.68 -6.96 -3.25
C PHE A 363 1.26 -7.06 -1.77
N ASN A 364 1.31 -5.96 -1.02
CA ASN A 364 0.79 -5.92 0.35
C ASN A 364 -0.74 -5.83 0.41
N SER A 365 -1.39 -5.41 -0.67
CA SER A 365 -2.84 -5.18 -0.72
C SER A 365 -3.59 -6.18 -1.59
N GLU A 366 -2.88 -6.98 -2.42
CA GLU A 366 -3.49 -7.90 -3.37
C GLU A 366 -3.94 -9.19 -2.67
N ILE A 367 -5.25 -9.28 -2.43
CA ILE A 367 -5.85 -10.41 -1.71
C ILE A 367 -5.75 -11.74 -2.49
N ALA A 368 -5.65 -11.70 -3.83
CA ALA A 368 -5.52 -12.91 -4.65
C ALA A 368 -4.23 -13.70 -4.37
N LEU A 369 -3.21 -13.06 -3.78
CA LEU A 369 -1.96 -13.71 -3.38
C LEU A 369 -2.07 -14.47 -2.06
N ARG A 370 -3.12 -14.18 -1.27
CA ARG A 370 -3.30 -14.72 0.07
C ARG A 370 -3.54 -16.24 0.04
N GLY A 371 -2.71 -16.98 0.79
CA GLY A 371 -2.75 -18.45 0.84
C GLY A 371 -2.30 -19.13 -0.46
N GLN A 372 -1.67 -18.42 -1.41
CA GLN A 372 -1.15 -18.99 -2.64
C GLN A 372 0.27 -19.46 -2.44
N ALA A 373 0.48 -20.76 -2.60
CA ALA A 373 1.79 -21.37 -2.48
C ALA A 373 2.61 -21.26 -3.78
N PHE A 374 3.92 -21.03 -3.64
CA PHE A 374 4.86 -21.06 -4.75
C PHE A 374 6.26 -21.47 -4.30
N LEU A 375 6.84 -22.47 -4.97
CA LEU A 375 8.12 -23.10 -4.61
C LEU A 375 8.09 -23.55 -3.13
N TRP A 376 8.88 -22.93 -2.26
CA TRP A 376 8.94 -23.22 -0.83
C TRP A 376 8.09 -22.27 0.03
N SER A 377 7.53 -21.22 -0.55
CA SER A 377 6.60 -20.34 0.16
C SER A 377 5.19 -20.95 0.16
N GLU A 378 4.57 -21.00 1.34
CA GLU A 378 3.20 -21.48 1.50
C GLU A 378 2.17 -20.38 1.23
N ASP A 379 2.61 -19.12 1.29
CA ASP A 379 1.75 -17.94 1.12
C ASP A 379 2.53 -16.77 0.54
N LEU A 380 2.20 -16.38 -0.71
CA LEU A 380 2.84 -15.27 -1.40
C LEU A 380 2.54 -13.90 -0.80
N SER A 381 1.45 -13.76 -0.05
CA SER A 381 1.09 -12.51 0.64
C SER A 381 1.84 -12.30 1.96
N SER A 382 2.54 -13.33 2.45
CA SER A 382 3.33 -13.31 3.66
C SER A 382 4.81 -13.61 3.34
N PHE A 383 5.69 -13.46 4.31
CA PHE A 383 7.09 -13.89 4.16
C PHE A 383 7.19 -15.43 4.19
N ASP A 384 8.16 -15.98 3.43
CA ASP A 384 8.53 -17.39 3.51
C ASP A 384 9.46 -17.64 4.72
N THR A 385 9.40 -18.85 5.26
CA THR A 385 10.22 -19.24 6.41
C THR A 385 10.83 -20.60 6.16
N ILE A 386 12.16 -20.66 6.02
CA ILE A 386 12.90 -21.92 5.93
C ILE A 386 13.48 -22.36 7.27
N ALA A 387 13.67 -21.42 8.19
CA ALA A 387 14.14 -21.70 9.55
C ALA A 387 13.65 -20.62 10.52
N ASN A 388 13.29 -21.04 11.73
CA ASN A 388 12.99 -20.15 12.84
C ASN A 388 14.18 -20.02 13.78
N LEU A 389 14.47 -18.80 14.20
CA LEU A 389 15.50 -18.50 15.19
C LEU A 389 14.89 -18.58 16.59
N PRO A 390 15.64 -19.09 17.60
CA PRO A 390 15.17 -19.14 18.99
C PRO A 390 15.13 -17.76 19.67
N PHE A 391 15.56 -16.70 19.01
CA PHE A 391 15.57 -15.31 19.46
C PHE A 391 15.18 -14.37 18.35
N THR A 392 14.70 -13.18 18.71
CA THR A 392 14.33 -12.14 17.75
C THR A 392 15.49 -11.16 17.56
N ILE A 393 15.92 -10.96 16.31
CA ILE A 393 16.92 -9.96 15.95
C ILE A 393 16.17 -8.66 15.62
N PRO A 394 16.52 -7.51 16.24
CA PRO A 394 15.91 -6.24 15.92
C PRO A 394 15.98 -5.93 14.42
N ALA A 395 14.87 -5.48 13.85
CA ALA A 395 14.68 -5.20 12.41
C ALA A 395 14.78 -6.40 11.46
N PHE A 396 15.23 -7.58 11.89
CA PHE A 396 15.30 -8.80 11.07
C PHE A 396 14.16 -9.77 11.38
N GLY A 397 13.79 -9.89 12.66
CA GLY A 397 12.79 -10.84 13.13
C GLY A 397 13.38 -12.12 13.69
N ASN A 398 12.57 -13.16 13.79
CA ASN A 398 12.93 -14.49 14.32
C ASN A 398 12.86 -15.60 13.29
N HIS A 399 12.88 -15.26 12.00
CA HIS A 399 12.80 -16.23 10.89
C HIS A 399 13.81 -15.90 9.80
N ILE A 400 14.05 -16.85 8.92
CA ILE A 400 14.92 -16.70 7.75
C ILE A 400 14.10 -16.96 6.50
N SER A 401 14.00 -15.95 5.63
CA SER A 401 13.34 -16.02 4.33
C SER A 401 14.35 -16.38 3.24
N LEU A 402 14.10 -17.45 2.49
CA LEU A 402 14.95 -17.87 1.39
C LEU A 402 14.78 -16.95 0.17
N PHE A 403 13.57 -16.48 -0.12
CA PHE A 403 13.37 -15.49 -1.18
C PHE A 403 14.12 -14.20 -0.90
N THR A 404 14.18 -13.77 0.36
CA THR A 404 15.00 -12.62 0.76
C THR A 404 16.49 -12.88 0.51
N ILE A 405 16.99 -14.04 0.90
CA ILE A 405 18.38 -14.41 0.65
C ILE A 405 18.70 -14.38 -0.85
N THR A 406 17.84 -14.98 -1.70
CA THR A 406 18.06 -15.00 -3.15
C THR A 406 17.99 -13.58 -3.76
N ALA A 407 17.08 -12.73 -3.29
CA ALA A 407 16.98 -11.33 -3.72
C ALA A 407 18.24 -10.53 -3.33
N VAL A 408 18.77 -10.75 -2.13
CA VAL A 408 19.99 -10.06 -1.64
C VAL A 408 21.23 -10.55 -2.37
N ILE A 409 21.38 -11.86 -2.58
CA ILE A 409 22.52 -12.41 -3.35
C ILE A 409 22.51 -11.86 -4.77
N THR A 410 21.37 -11.88 -5.45
CA THR A 410 21.26 -11.35 -6.82
C THR A 410 21.50 -9.85 -6.87
N SER A 411 21.07 -9.07 -5.88
CA SER A 411 21.37 -7.65 -5.74
C SER A 411 22.86 -7.40 -5.52
N PHE A 412 23.51 -8.24 -4.74
CA PHE A 412 24.96 -8.18 -4.51
C PHE A 412 25.74 -8.45 -5.80
N LEU A 413 25.33 -9.46 -6.58
CA LEU A 413 25.94 -9.75 -7.89
C LEU A 413 25.82 -8.56 -8.86
N ILE A 414 24.65 -7.90 -8.91
CA ILE A 414 24.47 -6.66 -9.70
C ILE A 414 25.42 -5.56 -9.21
N SER A 415 25.55 -5.39 -7.91
CA SER A 415 26.42 -4.37 -7.31
C SER A 415 27.90 -4.60 -7.70
N ILE A 416 28.40 -5.83 -7.59
CA ILE A 416 29.76 -6.20 -8.01
C ILE A 416 29.94 -5.94 -9.50
N TYR A 417 28.99 -6.36 -10.32
CA TYR A 417 29.06 -6.16 -11.77
C TYR A 417 29.12 -4.66 -12.12
N ASN A 418 28.28 -3.83 -11.49
CA ASN A 418 28.25 -2.38 -11.71
C ASN A 418 29.54 -1.69 -11.25
N MET A 419 30.17 -2.17 -10.16
CA MET A 419 31.46 -1.64 -9.72
C MET A 419 32.56 -1.80 -10.78
N SER A 420 32.51 -2.88 -11.56
CA SER A 420 33.45 -3.07 -12.66
C SER A 420 33.28 -2.03 -13.78
N MET A 421 32.15 -1.32 -13.83
CA MET A 421 31.80 -0.33 -14.85
C MET A 421 32.03 1.12 -14.43
N THR A 422 32.07 1.39 -13.11
CA THR A 422 32.26 2.74 -12.59
C THR A 422 33.73 3.05 -12.36
N PRO A 423 34.18 4.30 -12.54
CA PRO A 423 35.54 4.73 -12.16
C PRO A 423 35.78 4.50 -10.68
N THR A 424 37.01 4.20 -10.31
CA THR A 424 37.42 4.01 -8.91
C THR A 424 37.16 5.29 -8.11
N GLN A 425 36.38 5.20 -7.07
CA GLN A 425 36.09 6.32 -6.18
C GLN A 425 37.01 6.25 -4.95
N ASP A 426 37.62 7.36 -4.59
CA ASP A 426 38.55 7.45 -3.45
C ASP A 426 37.82 7.68 -2.14
N ASN A 427 36.57 8.15 -2.20
CA ASN A 427 35.75 8.29 -0.99
C ASN A 427 35.37 6.90 -0.46
N PRO A 428 35.83 6.51 0.76
CA PRO A 428 35.54 5.20 1.33
C PRO A 428 34.04 4.89 1.42
N ALA A 429 33.21 5.88 1.76
CA ALA A 429 31.76 5.71 1.86
C ALA A 429 31.14 5.27 0.52
N LEU A 430 31.53 5.92 -0.58
CA LEU A 430 31.05 5.58 -1.92
C LEU A 430 31.64 4.26 -2.44
N LYS A 431 32.85 3.92 -2.03
CA LYS A 431 33.51 2.66 -2.39
C LYS A 431 32.82 1.45 -1.75
N TYR A 432 32.38 1.56 -0.49
CA TYR A 432 31.76 0.45 0.24
C TYR A 432 30.23 0.43 0.15
N MET A 433 29.59 1.51 -0.28
CA MET A 433 28.13 1.61 -0.43
C MET A 433 27.51 0.46 -1.25
N PRO A 434 28.08 0.01 -2.38
CA PRO A 434 27.54 -1.11 -3.15
C PRO A 434 27.51 -2.46 -2.40
N TYR A 435 28.30 -2.62 -1.36
CA TYR A 435 28.30 -3.80 -0.50
C TYR A 435 27.32 -3.65 0.66
N ILE A 436 27.25 -2.45 1.25
CA ILE A 436 26.40 -2.16 2.42
C ILE A 436 24.93 -2.20 2.03
N PHE A 437 24.58 -1.66 0.85
CA PHE A 437 23.19 -1.54 0.43
C PHE A 437 22.47 -2.91 0.29
N PRO A 438 23.00 -3.93 -0.41
CA PRO A 438 22.38 -5.26 -0.44
C PRO A 438 22.29 -5.91 0.94
N PHE A 439 23.29 -5.71 1.81
CA PHE A 439 23.25 -6.21 3.17
C PHE A 439 22.13 -5.56 4.00
N MET A 440 21.91 -4.26 3.85
CA MET A 440 20.80 -3.56 4.49
C MET A 440 19.43 -4.07 3.99
N LEU A 441 19.33 -4.44 2.71
CA LEU A 441 18.11 -5.04 2.17
C LEU A 441 17.74 -6.35 2.84
N LEU A 442 18.70 -7.12 3.35
CA LEU A 442 18.43 -8.35 4.09
C LEU A 442 17.50 -8.11 5.30
N PHE A 443 17.74 -7.04 6.03
CA PHE A 443 16.92 -6.68 7.20
C PHE A 443 15.54 -6.18 6.80
N ILE A 444 15.45 -5.40 5.73
CA ILE A 444 14.18 -4.83 5.28
C ILE A 444 13.31 -5.92 4.64
N PHE A 445 13.89 -6.75 3.78
CA PHE A 445 13.14 -7.70 2.96
C PHE A 445 12.69 -8.95 3.73
N ASN A 446 13.35 -9.30 4.83
CA ASN A 446 13.07 -10.53 5.57
C ASN A 446 11.62 -10.61 6.08
N SER A 447 10.99 -9.46 6.32
CA SER A 447 9.59 -9.38 6.78
C SER A 447 8.60 -8.95 5.69
N LEU A 448 9.05 -8.84 4.43
CA LEU A 448 8.19 -8.47 3.31
C LEU A 448 7.52 -9.71 2.67
N PRO A 449 6.39 -9.52 1.97
CA PRO A 449 5.72 -10.61 1.27
C PRO A 449 6.63 -11.35 0.29
N SER A 450 6.49 -12.67 0.23
CA SER A 450 7.21 -13.55 -0.69
C SER A 450 7.03 -13.15 -2.16
N ALA A 451 5.86 -12.63 -2.51
CA ALA A 451 5.58 -12.07 -3.83
C ALA A 451 6.57 -10.95 -4.22
N LEU A 452 6.85 -10.04 -3.29
CA LEU A 452 7.75 -8.91 -3.53
C LEU A 452 9.21 -9.35 -3.60
N THR A 453 9.65 -10.22 -2.70
CA THR A 453 11.03 -10.74 -2.68
C THR A 453 11.30 -11.67 -3.87
N TRP A 454 10.31 -12.45 -4.31
CA TRP A 454 10.36 -13.21 -5.57
C TRP A 454 10.48 -12.30 -6.78
N TYR A 455 9.65 -11.25 -6.87
CA TYR A 455 9.78 -10.23 -7.92
C TYR A 455 11.21 -9.68 -7.98
N TYR A 456 11.81 -9.33 -6.83
CA TYR A 456 13.18 -8.80 -6.80
C TYR A 456 14.21 -9.82 -7.27
N THR A 457 14.09 -11.07 -6.86
CA THR A 457 14.97 -12.15 -7.32
C THR A 457 14.95 -12.27 -8.84
N VAL A 458 13.75 -12.42 -9.43
CA VAL A 458 13.58 -12.54 -10.88
C VAL A 458 14.06 -11.29 -11.61
N SER A 459 13.68 -10.12 -11.11
CA SER A 459 14.03 -8.81 -11.64
C SER A 459 15.54 -8.61 -11.70
N ASN A 460 16.26 -9.02 -10.65
CA ASN A 460 17.72 -8.96 -10.58
C ASN A 460 18.39 -9.94 -11.56
N VAL A 461 17.89 -11.17 -11.63
CA VAL A 461 18.40 -12.17 -12.60
C VAL A 461 18.23 -11.67 -14.03
N VAL A 462 17.04 -11.18 -14.38
CA VAL A 462 16.77 -10.61 -15.72
C VAL A 462 17.68 -9.41 -15.98
N THR A 463 17.91 -8.55 -14.98
CA THR A 463 18.82 -7.40 -15.12
C THR A 463 20.24 -7.84 -15.40
N LEU A 464 20.76 -8.85 -14.66
CA LEU A 464 22.10 -9.40 -14.89
C LEU A 464 22.25 -9.97 -16.31
N LEU A 465 21.25 -10.73 -16.75
CA LEU A 465 21.23 -11.31 -18.10
C LEU A 465 21.20 -10.21 -19.18
N LEU A 466 20.32 -9.23 -19.05
CA LEU A 466 20.23 -8.10 -19.98
C LEU A 466 21.53 -7.30 -20.01
N GLN A 467 22.12 -7.04 -18.85
CA GLN A 467 23.37 -6.31 -18.73
C GLN A 467 24.53 -7.06 -19.39
N PHE A 468 24.60 -8.38 -19.17
CA PHE A 468 25.58 -9.23 -19.81
C PHE A 468 25.45 -9.23 -21.34
N VAL A 469 24.23 -9.43 -21.85
CA VAL A 469 23.95 -9.45 -23.30
C VAL A 469 24.25 -8.08 -23.93
N ILE A 470 23.76 -7.00 -23.33
CA ILE A 470 23.95 -5.66 -23.88
C ILE A 470 25.44 -5.30 -23.94
N GLN A 471 26.21 -5.61 -22.91
CA GLN A 471 27.61 -5.20 -22.83
C GLN A 471 28.54 -6.04 -23.70
N ASN A 472 28.28 -7.34 -23.84
CA ASN A 472 29.17 -8.22 -24.59
C ASN A 472 28.81 -8.38 -26.07
N TYR A 473 27.51 -8.20 -26.43
CA TYR A 473 27.03 -8.48 -27.79
C TYR A 473 26.44 -7.26 -28.51
N ILE A 474 25.95 -6.25 -27.79
CA ILE A 474 25.24 -5.11 -28.41
C ILE A 474 26.14 -3.86 -28.40
N ILE A 475 26.90 -3.63 -27.34
CA ILE A 475 27.77 -2.47 -27.20
C ILE A 475 29.11 -2.74 -27.89
N ASP A 476 29.36 -2.02 -28.98
CA ASP A 476 30.62 -1.99 -29.71
C ASP A 476 31.55 -0.89 -29.11
N HIS A 477 32.58 -1.31 -28.40
CA HIS A 477 33.49 -0.40 -27.70
C HIS A 477 34.28 0.48 -28.66
N ASP A 478 34.66 -0.02 -29.83
CA ASP A 478 35.42 0.74 -30.84
C ASP A 478 34.54 1.84 -31.44
N LYS A 479 33.30 1.56 -31.71
CA LYS A 479 32.31 2.58 -32.14
C LYS A 479 32.06 3.65 -31.07
N ILE A 480 32.08 3.27 -29.78
CA ILE A 480 31.95 4.23 -28.69
C ILE A 480 33.16 5.18 -28.67
N LEU A 481 34.37 4.65 -28.72
CA LEU A 481 35.59 5.48 -28.78
C LEU A 481 35.60 6.42 -29.98
N ALA A 482 35.26 5.91 -31.17
CA ALA A 482 35.13 6.73 -32.37
C ALA A 482 34.08 7.85 -32.22
N LYS A 483 32.92 7.57 -31.60
CA LYS A 483 31.90 8.59 -31.32
C LYS A 483 32.38 9.64 -30.31
N ILE A 484 33.11 9.25 -29.28
CA ILE A 484 33.70 10.17 -28.30
C ILE A 484 34.69 11.10 -28.99
N GLU A 485 35.60 10.57 -29.81
CA GLU A 485 36.58 11.35 -30.56
C GLU A 485 35.92 12.30 -31.58
N ALA A 486 34.91 11.82 -32.33
CA ALA A 486 34.16 12.65 -33.25
C ALA A 486 33.50 13.83 -32.53
N LYS A 487 32.94 13.59 -31.33
CA LYS A 487 32.29 14.63 -30.54
C LYS A 487 33.26 15.64 -29.96
N ARG A 488 34.47 15.23 -29.63
CA ARG A 488 35.55 16.14 -29.21
C ARG A 488 36.04 17.05 -30.34
N LYS A 489 36.03 16.54 -31.58
CA LYS A 489 36.42 17.28 -32.79
C LYS A 489 35.31 18.20 -33.32
N ALA A 490 34.06 17.99 -32.93
CA ALA A 490 32.96 18.81 -33.37
C ALA A 490 33.02 20.23 -32.77
N PRO A 491 32.59 21.27 -33.51
CA PRO A 491 32.57 22.64 -33.01
C PRO A 491 31.63 22.72 -31.78
N LYS A 492 32.16 23.29 -30.69
CA LYS A 492 31.43 23.37 -29.40
C LYS A 492 30.30 24.41 -29.50
N THR A 493 29.09 24.00 -29.77
CA THR A 493 27.90 24.84 -29.62
C THR A 493 27.53 24.91 -28.15
N LYS A 494 27.66 26.08 -27.52
CA LYS A 494 27.25 26.31 -26.14
C LYS A 494 25.73 26.27 -26.05
N SER A 495 25.19 25.50 -25.11
CA SER A 495 23.74 25.58 -24.84
C SER A 495 23.44 26.87 -24.06
N LYS A 496 22.21 27.44 -24.22
CA LYS A 496 21.76 28.63 -23.46
C LYS A 496 21.88 28.48 -21.94
N TRP A 497 21.83 27.24 -21.43
CA TRP A 497 22.03 26.94 -20.01
C TRP A 497 23.52 27.01 -19.60
N GLN A 498 24.41 26.59 -20.47
CA GLN A 498 25.86 26.69 -20.26
C GLN A 498 26.36 28.14 -20.27
N GLU A 499 25.83 28.97 -21.16
CA GLU A 499 26.11 30.40 -21.18
C GLU A 499 25.69 31.10 -19.90
N ARG A 500 24.48 30.78 -19.39
CA ARG A 500 24.00 31.31 -18.11
C ARG A 500 24.84 30.84 -16.92
N TYR A 501 25.25 29.57 -16.91
CA TYR A 501 26.08 29.04 -15.84
C TYR A 501 27.48 29.67 -15.84
N GLU A 502 28.12 29.81 -17.01
CA GLU A 502 29.42 30.50 -17.15
C GLU A 502 29.29 31.96 -16.70
N GLN A 503 28.25 32.67 -17.08
CA GLN A 503 27.98 34.04 -16.62
C GLN A 503 27.82 34.13 -15.10
N MET A 504 27.17 33.13 -14.47
CA MET A 504 27.00 33.08 -13.02
C MET A 504 28.36 32.83 -12.32
N VAL A 505 29.18 31.92 -12.82
CA VAL A 505 30.49 31.60 -12.27
C VAL A 505 31.46 32.80 -12.44
N ASP A 506 31.43 33.47 -13.59
CA ASP A 506 32.23 34.67 -13.82
C ASP A 506 31.79 35.85 -12.94
N SER A 507 30.49 35.98 -12.70
CA SER A 507 29.96 36.96 -11.77
C SER A 507 30.41 36.71 -10.33
N GLN A 508 30.41 35.44 -9.89
CA GLN A 508 30.91 35.05 -8.56
C GLN A 508 32.42 35.29 -8.41
N LYS A 509 33.23 34.98 -9.44
CA LYS A 509 34.67 35.28 -9.43
C LYS A 509 34.96 36.78 -9.33
N LYS A 510 34.23 37.60 -10.09
CA LYS A 510 34.34 39.07 -10.00
C LYS A 510 33.97 39.61 -8.63
N VAL A 511 32.91 39.09 -8.02
CA VAL A 511 32.53 39.46 -6.64
C VAL A 511 33.58 39.06 -5.62
N GLN A 512 34.20 37.90 -5.79
CA GLN A 512 35.25 37.41 -4.90
C GLN A 512 36.57 38.22 -5.06
N GLU A 513 36.93 38.61 -6.29
CA GLU A 513 38.06 39.51 -6.54
C GLU A 513 37.83 40.91 -5.98
N LEU A 514 36.62 41.44 -6.08
CA LEU A 514 36.24 42.71 -5.47
C LEU A 514 36.30 42.66 -3.93
N LYS A 515 35.82 41.58 -3.31
CA LYS A 515 35.93 41.39 -1.85
C LYS A 515 37.42 41.31 -1.41
N ASN A 516 38.25 40.58 -2.14
CA ASN A 516 39.68 40.46 -1.81
C ASN A 516 40.46 41.80 -2.01
N LYS A 517 39.99 42.67 -2.90
CA LYS A 517 40.55 44.02 -3.05
C LYS A 517 40.13 44.99 -1.97
N THR A 518 38.91 44.80 -1.41
CA THR A 518 38.37 45.65 -0.33
C THR A 518 38.97 45.29 1.04
N THR A 519 39.42 44.02 1.21
CA THR A 519 40.03 43.55 2.47
C THR A 519 41.54 43.84 2.53
N LYS A 520 42.16 44.35 1.44
CA LYS A 520 43.59 44.76 1.39
C LYS A 520 43.79 46.30 1.44
N LYS A 521 42.77 47.06 1.69
CA LYS A 521 42.80 48.45 2.11
C LYS A 521 42.39 48.57 3.59
#